data_56bee6170e1c42579227708eab926678
#
_entry.id   56bee6170e1c42579227708eab926678
#
_cell.length_a   1.000
_cell.length_b   1.000
_cell.length_c   1.000
_cell.angle_alpha   90.00
_cell.angle_beta   90.00
_cell.angle_gamma   90.00
#
_symmetry.space_group_name_H-M   'P 1'
#
loop_
_entity.id
_entity.type
_entity.pdbx_description
1 polymer ?
#
loop_
_entity_poly.entity_id
_entity_poly.type
_entity_poly.pdbx_seq_one_letter_code
_entity_poly.pdbx_strand_id
1 'polypeptide(L)'
;MELKECVNYLLSVSQNKVFKHFSGLLEEFGLTPAQYGVLNCLWSEGQLSPKQIAESMYLEATTVSGILDKMQKAGFIERSIDPNNRRNVLVVATPKAESIRKGVESATAQMNQAALQNLSPDEQAALLKGLAAIIETEL
;
A
#
# COMPACT_ATOMS: atom_id res chain seq x y z
N MET A 1 2.32 -4.23 -32.86
CA MET A 1 2.05 -4.84 -31.55
C MET A 1 0.58 -4.73 -31.22
N GLU A 2 -0.03 -5.81 -30.85
CA GLU A 2 -1.41 -5.78 -30.38
C GLU A 2 -1.49 -5.21 -28.97
N LEU A 3 -2.64 -4.61 -28.64
CA LEU A 3 -2.84 -3.98 -27.32
C LEU A 3 -2.63 -4.99 -26.16
N LYS A 4 -3.04 -6.23 -26.34
CA LYS A 4 -2.87 -7.31 -25.35
C LYS A 4 -1.41 -7.72 -25.11
N GLU A 5 -0.48 -7.21 -25.90
CA GLU A 5 0.96 -7.43 -25.74
C GLU A 5 1.66 -6.20 -25.14
N CYS A 6 0.93 -5.10 -24.96
CA CYS A 6 1.46 -3.86 -24.44
C CYS A 6 1.49 -3.88 -22.91
N VAL A 7 2.68 -3.86 -22.33
CA VAL A 7 2.86 -3.93 -20.87
C VAL A 7 2.13 -2.80 -20.16
N ASN A 8 2.23 -1.57 -20.69
CA ASN A 8 1.54 -0.43 -20.07
C ASN A 8 0.02 -0.62 -20.02
N TYR A 9 -0.56 -1.10 -21.10
CA TYR A 9 -1.99 -1.37 -21.16
C TYR A 9 -2.39 -2.46 -20.15
N LEU A 10 -1.67 -3.58 -20.16
CA LEU A 10 -1.96 -4.72 -19.27
C LEU A 10 -1.85 -4.32 -17.80
N LEU A 11 -0.81 -3.58 -17.43
CA LEU A 11 -0.64 -3.10 -16.05
C LEU A 11 -1.75 -2.11 -15.67
N SER A 12 -2.07 -1.17 -16.55
CA SER A 12 -3.07 -0.14 -16.28
C SER A 12 -4.46 -0.74 -16.05
N VAL A 13 -4.89 -1.63 -16.94
CA VAL A 13 -6.23 -2.25 -16.85
C VAL A 13 -6.30 -3.20 -15.67
N SER A 14 -5.29 -4.04 -15.47
CA SER A 14 -5.28 -4.99 -14.35
C SER A 14 -5.20 -4.25 -13.01
N GLN A 15 -4.38 -3.22 -12.91
CA GLN A 15 -4.28 -2.41 -11.68
C GLN A 15 -5.63 -1.76 -11.34
N ASN A 16 -6.28 -1.18 -12.33
CA ASN A 16 -7.58 -0.52 -12.12
C ASN A 16 -8.64 -1.51 -11.61
N LYS A 17 -8.67 -2.71 -12.18
CA LYS A 17 -9.59 -3.76 -11.80
C LYS A 17 -9.35 -4.24 -10.36
N VAL A 18 -8.10 -4.53 -10.01
CA VAL A 18 -7.71 -4.95 -8.68
C VAL A 18 -7.94 -3.84 -7.66
N PHE A 19 -7.61 -2.59 -8.01
CA PHE A 19 -7.81 -1.43 -7.16
C PHE A 19 -9.28 -1.26 -6.76
N LYS A 20 -10.20 -1.37 -7.72
CA LYS A 20 -11.65 -1.25 -7.44
C LYS A 20 -12.11 -2.33 -6.48
N HIS A 21 -11.68 -3.56 -6.69
CA HIS A 21 -12.04 -4.68 -5.83
C HIS A 21 -11.49 -4.49 -4.41
N PHE A 22 -10.23 -4.13 -4.30
CA PHE A 22 -9.57 -3.90 -3.02
C PHE A 22 -10.18 -2.71 -2.27
N SER A 23 -10.47 -1.61 -2.97
CA SER A 23 -11.15 -0.45 -2.39
C SER A 23 -12.47 -0.85 -1.75
N GLY A 24 -13.24 -1.71 -2.42
CA GLY A 24 -14.50 -2.24 -1.87
C GLY A 24 -14.30 -3.05 -0.60
N LEU A 25 -13.28 -3.90 -0.56
CA LEU A 25 -12.97 -4.72 0.62
C LEU A 25 -12.49 -3.88 1.81
N LEU A 26 -11.80 -2.75 1.54
CA LEU A 26 -11.27 -1.87 2.58
C LEU A 26 -12.30 -0.87 3.12
N GLU A 27 -13.42 -0.69 2.42
CA GLU A 27 -14.43 0.32 2.75
C GLU A 27 -14.96 0.18 4.18
N GLU A 28 -15.21 -1.04 4.64
CA GLU A 28 -15.70 -1.29 6.01
C GLU A 28 -14.71 -0.85 7.09
N PHE A 29 -13.43 -0.73 6.77
CA PHE A 29 -12.38 -0.28 7.68
C PHE A 29 -12.10 1.22 7.58
N GLY A 30 -12.75 1.90 6.65
CA GLY A 30 -12.54 3.33 6.42
C GLY A 30 -11.21 3.65 5.75
N LEU A 31 -10.64 2.71 5.00
CA LEU A 31 -9.32 2.86 4.37
C LEU A 31 -9.42 2.88 2.84
N THR A 32 -8.52 3.63 2.23
CA THR A 32 -8.18 3.50 0.81
C THR A 32 -6.97 2.55 0.65
N PRO A 33 -6.72 2.01 -0.55
CA PRO A 33 -5.51 1.22 -0.79
C PRO A 33 -4.21 1.94 -0.46
N ALA A 34 -4.11 3.25 -0.73
CA ALA A 34 -2.93 4.03 -0.37
C ALA A 34 -2.75 4.13 1.14
N GLN A 35 -3.83 4.35 1.88
CA GLN A 35 -3.81 4.36 3.35
C GLN A 35 -3.44 3.00 3.93
N TYR A 36 -3.94 1.93 3.32
CA TYR A 36 -3.51 0.57 3.66
C TYR A 36 -1.99 0.43 3.50
N GLY A 37 -1.44 0.94 2.39
CA GLY A 37 -0.01 0.89 2.15
C GLY A 37 0.80 1.54 3.27
N VAL A 38 0.37 2.70 3.74
CA VAL A 38 0.99 3.39 4.88
C VAL A 38 0.92 2.53 6.14
N LEU A 39 -0.26 2.00 6.47
CA LEU A 39 -0.41 1.15 7.65
C LEU A 39 0.42 -0.12 7.55
N ASN A 40 0.49 -0.73 6.38
CA ASN A 40 1.32 -1.92 6.15
C ASN A 40 2.78 -1.63 6.48
N CYS A 41 3.31 -0.50 6.02
CA CYS A 41 4.68 -0.09 6.33
C CYS A 41 4.89 0.10 7.84
N LEU A 42 3.94 0.75 8.51
CA LEU A 42 4.03 1.01 9.95
C LEU A 42 3.88 -0.26 10.78
N TRP A 43 2.98 -1.15 10.39
CA TRP A 43 2.82 -2.44 11.08
C TRP A 43 4.07 -3.31 10.97
N SER A 44 4.78 -3.21 9.86
CA SER A 44 6.02 -3.94 9.62
C SER A 44 7.20 -3.36 10.38
N GLU A 45 7.36 -2.02 10.36
CA GLU A 45 8.56 -1.34 10.87
C GLU A 45 8.37 -0.69 12.25
N GLY A 46 7.13 -0.52 12.71
CA GLY A 46 6.80 0.11 13.98
C GLY A 46 6.68 1.63 13.90
N GLN A 47 7.70 2.32 13.43
CA GLN A 47 7.68 3.78 13.22
C GLN A 47 8.56 4.15 12.04
N LEU A 48 8.13 5.13 11.28
CA LEU A 48 8.83 5.59 10.09
C LEU A 48 8.69 7.10 9.95
N SER A 49 9.68 7.73 9.30
CA SER A 49 9.54 9.11 8.85
C SER A 49 8.65 9.17 7.59
N PRO A 50 8.03 10.32 7.30
CA PRO A 50 7.30 10.49 6.04
C PRO A 50 8.15 10.20 4.81
N LYS A 51 9.44 10.54 4.85
CA LYS A 51 10.38 10.26 3.76
C LYS A 51 10.55 8.75 3.54
N GLN A 52 10.70 7.99 4.63
CA GLN A 52 10.83 6.53 4.54
C GLN A 52 9.56 5.89 3.98
N ILE A 53 8.39 6.40 4.37
CA ILE A 53 7.11 5.93 3.82
C ILE A 53 7.04 6.22 2.31
N ALA A 54 7.41 7.44 1.89
CA ALA A 54 7.42 7.82 0.48
C ALA A 54 8.36 6.92 -0.33
N GLU A 55 9.55 6.64 0.17
CA GLU A 55 10.51 5.75 -0.47
C GLU A 55 9.96 4.32 -0.59
N SER A 56 9.38 3.79 0.48
CA SER A 56 8.81 2.43 0.49
C SER A 56 7.64 2.27 -0.48
N MET A 57 6.85 3.32 -0.69
CA MET A 57 5.67 3.29 -1.53
C MET A 57 5.91 3.84 -2.94
N TYR A 58 7.12 4.30 -3.24
CA TYR A 58 7.47 4.92 -4.52
C TYR A 58 6.55 6.09 -4.86
N LEU A 59 6.26 6.93 -3.84
CA LEU A 59 5.40 8.12 -3.97
C LEU A 59 6.20 9.39 -3.71
N GLU A 60 5.70 10.49 -4.26
CA GLU A 60 6.24 11.82 -3.97
C GLU A 60 5.93 12.25 -2.54
N ALA A 61 6.82 13.05 -1.96
CA ALA A 61 6.67 13.53 -0.57
C ALA A 61 5.36 14.30 -0.37
N THR A 62 4.95 15.10 -1.34
CA THR A 62 3.69 15.88 -1.27
C THR A 62 2.46 14.96 -1.26
N THR A 63 2.49 13.87 -2.03
CA THR A 63 1.41 12.87 -2.04
C THR A 63 1.31 12.20 -0.68
N VAL A 64 2.42 11.77 -0.11
CA VAL A 64 2.46 11.14 1.21
C VAL A 64 1.96 12.09 2.28
N SER A 65 2.39 13.35 2.24
CA SER A 65 1.94 14.37 3.20
C SER A 65 0.41 14.48 3.22
N GLY A 66 -0.22 14.51 2.05
CA GLY A 66 -1.69 14.57 1.93
C GLY A 66 -2.36 13.32 2.49
N ILE A 67 -1.80 12.15 2.24
CA ILE A 67 -2.32 10.87 2.78
C ILE A 67 -2.23 10.88 4.30
N LEU A 68 -1.08 11.25 4.85
CA LEU A 68 -0.84 11.29 6.29
C LEU A 68 -1.78 12.28 7.00
N ASP A 69 -2.04 13.45 6.40
CA ASP A 69 -2.96 14.44 6.96
C ASP A 69 -4.36 13.84 7.13
N LYS A 70 -4.87 13.15 6.13
CA LYS A 70 -6.17 12.50 6.19
C LYS A 70 -6.21 11.37 7.20
N MET A 71 -5.15 10.57 7.26
CA MET A 71 -5.07 9.44 8.20
C MET A 71 -4.98 9.92 9.64
N GLN A 72 -4.28 11.01 9.91
CA GLN A 72 -4.22 11.59 11.25
C GLN A 72 -5.58 12.13 11.67
N LYS A 73 -6.29 12.83 10.79
CA LYS A 73 -7.66 13.29 11.05
C LYS A 73 -8.61 12.14 11.33
N ALA A 74 -8.45 11.03 10.63
CA ALA A 74 -9.27 9.84 10.83
C ALA A 74 -8.87 9.03 12.07
N GLY A 75 -7.74 9.36 12.71
CA GLY A 75 -7.29 8.71 13.93
C GLY A 75 -6.47 7.44 13.74
N PHE A 76 -6.00 7.16 12.53
CA PHE A 76 -5.22 5.94 12.23
C PHE A 76 -3.73 6.08 12.53
N ILE A 77 -3.21 7.30 12.47
CA ILE A 77 -1.80 7.58 12.75
C ILE A 77 -1.64 8.80 13.65
N GLU A 78 -0.47 8.86 14.28
CA GLU A 78 0.02 10.06 14.96
C GLU A 78 1.40 10.39 14.44
N ARG A 79 1.69 11.70 14.38
CA ARG A 79 3.00 12.21 14.02
C ARG A 79 3.59 12.90 15.26
N SER A 80 4.85 12.60 15.54
CA SER A 80 5.57 13.20 16.65
C SER A 80 6.98 13.59 16.19
N ILE A 81 7.63 14.45 16.98
CA ILE A 81 9.02 14.83 16.73
C ILE A 81 9.92 13.73 17.30
N ASP A 82 10.92 13.30 16.52
CA ASP A 82 11.91 12.33 16.95
C ASP A 82 12.69 12.91 18.16
N PRO A 83 12.70 12.24 19.34
CA PRO A 83 13.44 12.71 20.50
C PRO A 83 14.95 12.83 20.24
N ASN A 84 15.49 12.02 19.33
CA ASN A 84 16.92 11.99 19.00
C ASN A 84 17.30 12.97 17.89
N ASN A 85 16.33 13.45 17.11
CA ASN A 85 16.57 14.37 16.02
C ASN A 85 15.33 15.22 15.77
N ARG A 86 15.30 16.42 16.31
CA ARG A 86 14.15 17.34 16.23
C ARG A 86 13.74 17.75 14.81
N ARG A 87 14.59 17.49 13.82
CA ARG A 87 14.29 17.76 12.40
C ARG A 87 13.45 16.64 11.77
N ASN A 88 13.39 15.48 12.41
CA ASN A 88 12.65 14.33 11.89
C ASN A 88 11.30 14.20 12.58
N VAL A 89 10.29 13.98 11.75
CA VAL A 89 8.96 13.57 12.20
C VAL A 89 8.91 12.04 12.17
N LEU A 90 8.33 11.44 13.19
CA LEU A 90 8.04 10.01 13.24
C LEU A 90 6.54 9.79 13.14
N VAL A 91 6.16 8.82 12.33
CA VAL A 91 4.77 8.40 12.13
C VAL A 91 4.58 7.04 12.79
N VAL A 92 3.53 6.90 13.58
CA VAL A 92 3.17 5.64 14.24
C VAL A 92 1.70 5.33 14.02
N ALA A 93 1.36 4.03 13.99
CA ALA A 93 -0.02 3.57 13.96
C ALA A 93 -0.63 3.73 15.35
N THR A 94 -1.90 4.13 15.41
CA THR A 94 -2.64 4.30 16.66
C THR A 94 -3.27 2.97 17.12
N PRO A 95 -3.76 2.88 18.38
CA PRO A 95 -4.56 1.73 18.81
C PRO A 95 -5.77 1.46 17.90
N LYS A 96 -6.39 2.52 17.37
CA LYS A 96 -7.50 2.37 16.39
C LYS A 96 -7.02 1.58 15.16
N ALA A 97 -5.85 1.91 14.62
CA ALA A 97 -5.27 1.19 13.48
C ALA A 97 -4.95 -0.26 13.85
N GLU A 98 -4.40 -0.50 15.03
CA GLU A 98 -4.14 -1.88 15.51
C GLU A 98 -5.42 -2.70 15.62
N SER A 99 -6.53 -2.08 16.03
CA SER A 99 -7.82 -2.78 16.21
C SER A 99 -8.38 -3.33 14.91
N ILE A 100 -8.04 -2.73 13.77
CA ILE A 100 -8.52 -3.18 12.44
C ILE A 100 -7.51 -4.05 11.70
N ARG A 101 -6.31 -4.23 12.24
CA ARG A 101 -5.19 -4.89 11.55
C ARG A 101 -5.55 -6.28 11.01
N LYS A 102 -6.11 -7.14 11.85
CA LYS A 102 -6.48 -8.52 11.44
C LYS A 102 -7.50 -8.52 10.33
N GLY A 103 -8.51 -7.67 10.42
CA GLY A 103 -9.52 -7.53 9.37
C GLY A 103 -8.95 -7.05 8.06
N VAL A 104 -8.06 -6.07 8.11
CA VAL A 104 -7.37 -5.52 6.94
C VAL A 104 -6.44 -6.56 6.31
N GLU A 105 -5.70 -7.31 7.12
CA GLU A 105 -4.85 -8.39 6.61
C GLU A 105 -5.66 -9.47 5.92
N SER A 106 -6.83 -9.82 6.47
CA SER A 106 -7.77 -10.76 5.86
C SER A 106 -8.31 -10.23 4.53
N ALA A 107 -8.70 -8.96 4.47
CA ALA A 107 -9.19 -8.34 3.24
C ALA A 107 -8.10 -8.32 2.17
N THR A 108 -6.88 -8.08 2.54
CA THR A 108 -5.73 -8.08 1.62
C THR A 108 -5.48 -9.48 1.04
N ALA A 109 -5.55 -10.50 1.90
CA ALA A 109 -5.43 -11.89 1.45
C ALA A 109 -6.57 -12.27 0.50
N GLN A 110 -7.80 -11.84 0.79
CA GLN A 110 -8.95 -12.06 -0.09
C GLN A 110 -8.75 -11.39 -1.46
N MET A 111 -8.26 -10.17 -1.48
CA MET A 111 -7.96 -9.45 -2.72
C MET A 111 -6.94 -10.21 -3.55
N ASN A 112 -5.83 -10.63 -2.96
CA ASN A 112 -4.81 -11.41 -3.66
C ASN A 112 -5.39 -12.71 -4.23
N GLN A 113 -6.14 -13.44 -3.42
CA GLN A 113 -6.76 -14.69 -3.84
C GLN A 113 -7.71 -14.49 -5.02
N ALA A 114 -8.56 -13.47 -4.95
CA ALA A 114 -9.49 -13.15 -6.02
C ALA A 114 -8.78 -12.73 -7.31
N ALA A 115 -7.77 -11.87 -7.18
CA ALA A 115 -7.02 -11.35 -8.33
C ALA A 115 -6.23 -12.47 -9.05
N LEU A 116 -5.75 -13.45 -8.30
CA LEU A 116 -4.86 -14.50 -8.82
C LEU A 116 -5.55 -15.84 -9.03
N GLN A 117 -6.87 -15.91 -8.89
CA GLN A 117 -7.60 -17.18 -8.87
C GLN A 117 -7.48 -18.01 -10.16
N ASN A 118 -7.23 -17.37 -11.28
CA ASN A 118 -7.10 -18.06 -12.57
C ASN A 118 -5.66 -18.46 -12.90
N LEU A 119 -4.74 -18.26 -11.96
CA LEU A 119 -3.32 -18.61 -12.13
C LEU A 119 -2.96 -19.82 -11.25
N SER A 120 -2.10 -20.70 -11.77
CA SER A 120 -1.51 -21.76 -10.98
C SER A 120 -0.57 -21.15 -9.91
N PRO A 121 -0.20 -21.92 -8.85
CA PRO A 121 0.76 -21.43 -7.86
C PRO A 121 2.08 -20.94 -8.47
N ASP A 122 2.61 -21.65 -9.46
CA ASP A 122 3.84 -21.25 -10.16
C ASP A 122 3.65 -19.95 -10.94
N GLU A 123 2.51 -19.79 -11.61
CA GLU A 123 2.18 -18.56 -12.33
C GLU A 123 2.00 -17.38 -11.38
N GLN A 124 1.38 -17.59 -10.21
CA GLN A 124 1.23 -16.56 -9.19
C GLN A 124 2.60 -16.07 -8.71
N ALA A 125 3.51 -16.98 -8.39
CA ALA A 125 4.86 -16.65 -7.97
C ALA A 125 5.63 -15.90 -9.08
N ALA A 126 5.49 -16.33 -10.32
CA ALA A 126 6.12 -15.69 -11.48
C ALA A 126 5.60 -14.27 -11.70
N LEU A 127 4.28 -14.06 -11.54
CA LEU A 127 3.68 -12.72 -11.67
C LEU A 127 4.23 -11.76 -10.62
N LEU A 128 4.26 -12.17 -9.34
CA LEU A 128 4.78 -11.32 -8.27
C LEU A 128 6.26 -10.98 -8.51
N LYS A 129 7.05 -11.97 -8.93
CA LYS A 129 8.46 -11.77 -9.26
C LYS A 129 8.63 -10.82 -10.44
N GLY A 130 7.80 -10.98 -11.47
CA GLY A 130 7.85 -10.12 -12.66
C GLY A 130 7.50 -8.67 -12.34
N LEU A 131 6.45 -8.44 -11.54
CA LEU A 131 6.05 -7.11 -11.12
C LEU A 131 7.13 -6.44 -10.26
N ALA A 132 7.72 -7.18 -9.32
CA ALA A 132 8.82 -6.68 -8.51
C ALA A 132 10.04 -6.29 -9.37
N ALA A 133 10.36 -7.09 -10.39
CA ALA A 133 11.45 -6.79 -11.31
C ALA A 133 11.19 -5.52 -12.12
N ILE A 134 9.94 -5.28 -12.53
CA ILE A 134 9.57 -4.04 -13.22
C ILE A 134 9.78 -2.83 -12.32
N ILE A 135 9.39 -2.93 -11.04
CA ILE A 135 9.57 -1.84 -10.07
C ILE A 135 11.05 -1.45 -9.94
N GLU A 136 11.96 -2.44 -9.97
CA GLU A 136 13.39 -2.20 -9.83
C GLU A 136 14.08 -1.79 -11.15
N THR A 137 13.35 -1.79 -12.27
CA THR A 137 13.90 -1.46 -13.57
C THR A 137 13.98 0.07 -13.74
N GLU A 138 15.13 0.56 -14.17
CA GLU A 138 15.30 1.96 -14.57
C GLU A 138 14.76 2.16 -15.99
N LEU A 139 13.90 3.16 -16.15
CA LEU A 139 13.30 3.47 -17.45
C LEU A 139 13.65 4.88 -17.93
#